data_4e1debeb20b0bd62b236f6e95127898c
#
_entry.id   4e1debeb20b0bd62b236f6e95127898c
#
_cell.length_a   1.000
_cell.length_b   1.000
_cell.length_c   1.000
_cell.angle_alpha   90.00
_cell.angle_beta   90.00
_cell.angle_gamma   90.00
#
_symmetry.space_group_name_H-M   'P 1'
#
loop_
_entity.id
_entity.type
_entity.pdbx_description
1 polymer ?
#
loop_
_entity_poly.entity_id
_entity_poly.type
_entity_poly.pdbx_seq_one_letter_code
_entity_poly.pdbx_strand_id
1 'polypeptide(L)'
;MKKFLKILVFLIILGAAVVYLEHSGYVYHNDILAKMLGFKVQGLDISHHQERVNWTKVDSNKYKFIIMKATEGQNFLDSDFSYNWNNARINGFTVGAYHFFTMTSSGEAQADFYISKVPYSNKTLPPIIDLEISTKKYKKSEVLPELKKMVQKLENYYQKRVIFYVNY
;
A
#
# COMPACT_ATOMS: atom_id res chain seq x y z
N MET A 1 -23.17 39.02 19.04
CA MET A 1 -23.47 38.48 17.68
C MET A 1 -22.40 38.75 16.65
N LYS A 2 -22.02 40.00 16.32
CA LYS A 2 -21.04 40.29 15.24
C LYS A 2 -19.64 39.69 15.46
N LYS A 3 -19.12 39.61 16.70
CA LYS A 3 -17.80 38.95 17.01
C LYS A 3 -17.86 37.44 16.81
N PHE A 4 -18.92 36.78 17.25
CA PHE A 4 -19.13 35.37 17.07
C PHE A 4 -19.20 34.97 15.59
N LEU A 5 -19.95 35.75 14.79
CA LEU A 5 -20.02 35.50 13.34
C LEU A 5 -18.65 35.65 12.65
N LYS A 6 -17.84 36.64 13.05
CA LYS A 6 -16.46 36.78 12.50
C LYS A 6 -15.56 35.60 12.83
N ILE A 7 -15.62 35.08 14.06
CA ILE A 7 -14.87 33.90 14.48
C ILE A 7 -15.33 32.68 13.68
N LEU A 8 -16.63 32.49 13.52
CA LEU A 8 -17.17 31.36 12.75
C LEU A 8 -16.72 31.41 11.29
N VAL A 9 -16.80 32.57 10.65
CA VAL A 9 -16.33 32.77 9.26
C VAL A 9 -14.83 32.51 9.16
N PHE A 10 -14.02 32.98 10.11
CA PHE A 10 -12.58 32.71 10.15
C PHE A 10 -12.29 31.19 10.25
N LEU A 11 -13.00 30.48 11.11
CA LEU A 11 -12.82 29.02 11.27
C LEU A 11 -13.21 28.24 10.00
N ILE A 12 -14.27 28.67 9.30
CA ILE A 12 -14.67 28.08 8.02
C ILE A 12 -13.59 28.30 6.95
N ILE A 13 -13.06 29.53 6.85
CA ILE A 13 -11.99 29.83 5.90
C ILE A 13 -10.71 29.02 6.21
N LEU A 14 -10.37 28.92 7.49
CA LEU A 14 -9.21 28.13 7.92
C LEU A 14 -9.39 26.64 7.59
N GLY A 15 -10.58 26.08 7.86
CA GLY A 15 -10.91 24.70 7.49
C GLY A 15 -10.84 24.47 5.99
N ALA A 16 -11.42 25.38 5.19
CA ALA A 16 -11.35 25.29 3.73
C ALA A 16 -9.90 25.38 3.20
N ALA A 17 -9.07 26.23 3.81
CA ALA A 17 -7.65 26.35 3.47
C ALA A 17 -6.87 25.06 3.77
N VAL A 18 -7.13 24.40 4.90
CA VAL A 18 -6.50 23.10 5.25
C VAL A 18 -6.89 22.03 4.24
N VAL A 19 -8.19 21.90 3.94
CA VAL A 19 -8.69 20.95 2.93
C VAL A 19 -8.08 21.24 1.55
N TYR A 20 -7.96 22.49 1.16
CA TYR A 20 -7.33 22.90 -0.10
C TYR A 20 -5.84 22.50 -0.13
N LEU A 21 -5.09 22.76 0.95
CA LEU A 21 -3.66 22.42 1.04
C LEU A 21 -3.43 20.90 0.99
N GLU A 22 -4.32 20.13 1.59
CA GLU A 22 -4.28 18.68 1.54
C GLU A 22 -4.62 18.16 0.13
N HIS A 23 -5.69 18.67 -0.48
CA HIS A 23 -6.10 18.29 -1.84
C HIS A 23 -5.06 18.69 -2.90
N SER A 24 -4.38 19.81 -2.72
CA SER A 24 -3.31 20.28 -3.62
C SER A 24 -1.95 19.60 -3.40
N GLY A 25 -1.86 18.71 -2.40
CA GLY A 25 -0.62 17.96 -2.10
C GLY A 25 0.48 18.78 -1.39
N TYR A 26 0.17 19.99 -0.91
CA TYR A 26 1.12 20.76 -0.12
C TYR A 26 1.28 20.23 1.32
N VAL A 27 0.22 19.63 1.87
CA VAL A 27 0.23 19.03 3.20
C VAL A 27 -0.31 17.62 3.11
N TYR A 28 0.48 16.65 3.57
CA TYR A 28 0.04 15.26 3.67
C TYR A 28 -0.28 14.94 5.13
N HIS A 29 -1.54 14.65 5.39
CA HIS A 29 -2.02 14.25 6.73
C HIS A 29 -1.16 13.15 7.35
N ASN A 30 -0.82 12.14 6.57
CA ASN A 30 0.01 11.02 7.02
C ASN A 30 1.44 11.43 7.44
N ASP A 31 2.03 12.46 6.82
CA ASP A 31 3.34 12.97 7.21
C ASP A 31 3.30 13.63 8.59
N ILE A 32 2.23 14.37 8.88
CA ILE A 32 2.03 15.02 10.18
C ILE A 32 1.80 13.95 11.24
N LEU A 33 0.93 13.00 10.98
CA LEU A 33 0.60 11.91 11.89
C LEU A 33 1.84 11.03 12.18
N ALA A 34 2.61 10.68 11.16
CA ALA A 34 3.85 9.91 11.32
C ALA A 34 4.86 10.63 12.23
N LYS A 35 5.03 11.94 12.05
CA LYS A 35 5.90 12.77 12.92
C LYS A 35 5.39 12.81 14.37
N MET A 36 4.07 13.01 14.56
CA MET A 36 3.46 13.05 15.89
C MET A 36 3.59 11.72 16.63
N LEU A 37 3.51 10.59 15.92
CA LEU A 37 3.66 9.24 16.45
C LEU A 37 5.12 8.79 16.57
N GLY A 38 6.08 9.64 16.16
CA GLY A 38 7.51 9.36 16.28
C GLY A 38 8.07 8.38 15.26
N PHE A 39 7.35 8.08 14.17
CA PHE A 39 7.86 7.25 13.08
C PHE A 39 8.97 7.96 12.32
N LYS A 40 10.17 7.33 12.31
CA LYS A 40 11.37 7.88 11.67
C LYS A 40 11.59 7.38 10.25
N VAL A 41 10.95 6.29 9.88
CA VAL A 41 11.10 5.64 8.57
C VAL A 41 9.79 5.72 7.83
N GLN A 42 9.83 6.28 6.63
CA GLN A 42 8.67 6.46 5.76
C GLN A 42 8.85 5.69 4.47
N GLY A 43 7.76 5.26 3.89
CA GLY A 43 7.70 4.64 2.57
C GLY A 43 6.52 5.16 1.77
N LEU A 44 6.44 4.74 0.53
CA LEU A 44 5.29 4.99 -0.35
C LEU A 44 4.61 3.68 -0.67
N ASP A 45 3.29 3.73 -0.79
CA ASP A 45 2.44 2.71 -1.38
C ASP A 45 1.94 3.19 -2.73
N ILE A 46 2.13 2.38 -3.78
CA ILE A 46 1.83 2.74 -5.16
C ILE A 46 1.20 1.58 -5.94
N SER A 47 0.45 1.94 -6.97
CA SER A 47 -0.12 1.04 -7.97
C SER A 47 -0.25 1.76 -9.31
N HIS A 48 -0.82 1.12 -10.32
CA HIS A 48 -1.15 1.77 -11.59
C HIS A 48 -2.12 2.96 -11.44
N HIS A 49 -2.83 3.09 -10.32
CA HIS A 49 -3.75 4.21 -10.08
C HIS A 49 -3.07 5.57 -9.88
N GLN A 50 -1.78 5.58 -9.52
CA GLN A 50 -1.00 6.81 -9.36
C GLN A 50 -0.31 7.26 -10.64
N GLU A 51 -0.68 6.69 -11.79
CA GLU A 51 0.01 6.89 -13.06
C GLU A 51 1.50 6.50 -12.98
N ARG A 52 2.25 6.81 -14.04
CA ARG A 52 3.65 6.42 -14.13
C ARG A 52 4.56 7.31 -13.27
N VAL A 53 5.11 6.73 -12.22
CA VAL A 53 5.97 7.44 -11.26
C VAL A 53 7.24 7.96 -11.94
N ASN A 54 7.53 9.25 -11.74
CA ASN A 54 8.82 9.82 -12.11
C ASN A 54 9.83 9.62 -10.97
N TRP A 55 10.60 8.55 -11.04
CA TRP A 55 11.52 8.11 -10.00
C TRP A 55 12.66 9.08 -9.72
N THR A 56 13.03 9.95 -10.67
CA THR A 56 14.07 10.97 -10.43
C THR A 56 13.60 12.09 -9.50
N LYS A 57 12.29 12.19 -9.27
CA LYS A 57 11.68 13.18 -8.38
C LYS A 57 11.33 12.62 -7.00
N VAL A 58 11.45 11.31 -6.80
CA VAL A 58 11.16 10.68 -5.49
C VAL A 58 12.37 10.83 -4.58
N ASP A 59 12.21 11.55 -3.47
CA ASP A 59 13.31 11.82 -2.53
C ASP A 59 13.64 10.57 -1.70
N SER A 60 14.78 9.93 -1.98
CA SER A 60 15.30 8.78 -1.23
C SER A 60 15.82 9.13 0.17
N ASN A 61 16.01 10.41 0.48
CA ASN A 61 16.30 10.83 1.84
C ASN A 61 15.05 10.81 2.72
N LYS A 62 13.90 11.12 2.15
CA LYS A 62 12.61 11.09 2.84
C LYS A 62 12.03 9.68 2.90
N TYR A 63 11.93 9.00 1.77
CA TYR A 63 11.32 7.67 1.67
C TYR A 63 12.40 6.59 1.58
N LYS A 64 12.29 5.56 2.41
CA LYS A 64 13.29 4.47 2.50
C LYS A 64 12.84 3.19 1.82
N PHE A 65 11.54 3.01 1.64
CA PHE A 65 10.98 1.84 0.99
C PHE A 65 9.76 2.20 0.14
N ILE A 66 9.52 1.36 -0.85
CA ILE A 66 8.36 1.47 -1.73
C ILE A 66 7.63 0.13 -1.69
N ILE A 67 6.36 0.17 -1.36
CA ILE A 67 5.44 -0.96 -1.47
C ILE A 67 4.62 -0.74 -2.73
N MET A 68 4.49 -1.75 -3.58
CA MET A 68 3.77 -1.60 -4.84
C MET A 68 2.83 -2.77 -5.11
N LYS A 69 1.68 -2.47 -5.70
CA LYS A 69 0.77 -3.51 -6.18
C LYS A 69 1.49 -4.37 -7.19
N ALA A 70 1.44 -5.68 -6.99
CA ALA A 70 1.94 -6.64 -7.98
C ALA A 70 0.77 -7.36 -8.64
N THR A 71 -0.06 -8.01 -7.84
CA THR A 71 -1.09 -8.91 -8.35
C THR A 71 -2.40 -8.77 -7.58
N GLU A 72 -3.49 -9.24 -8.21
CA GLU A 72 -4.81 -9.37 -7.61
C GLU A 72 -5.45 -10.67 -8.11
N GLY A 73 -6.09 -11.42 -7.21
CA GLY A 73 -6.64 -12.71 -7.56
C GLY A 73 -5.62 -13.63 -8.23
N GLN A 74 -6.07 -14.49 -9.12
CA GLN A 74 -5.18 -15.48 -9.76
C GLN A 74 -4.62 -15.05 -11.12
N ASN A 75 -4.97 -13.86 -11.65
CA ASN A 75 -4.66 -13.51 -13.03
C ASN A 75 -4.47 -12.01 -13.33
N PHE A 76 -4.74 -11.10 -12.38
CA PHE A 76 -4.50 -9.67 -12.61
C PHE A 76 -3.08 -9.29 -12.18
N LEU A 77 -2.29 -8.78 -13.13
CA LEU A 77 -0.98 -8.16 -12.90
C LEU A 77 -1.11 -6.64 -13.04
N ASP A 78 -0.61 -5.90 -12.04
CA ASP A 78 -0.55 -4.45 -12.12
C ASP A 78 0.31 -4.01 -13.31
N SER A 79 -0.22 -3.15 -14.17
CA SER A 79 0.41 -2.76 -15.43
C SER A 79 1.77 -2.06 -15.23
N ASP A 80 1.94 -1.36 -14.11
CA ASP A 80 3.16 -0.62 -13.80
C ASP A 80 4.10 -1.37 -12.85
N PHE A 81 3.74 -2.57 -12.39
CA PHE A 81 4.54 -3.33 -11.43
C PHE A 81 6.00 -3.48 -11.87
N SER A 82 6.22 -4.03 -13.06
CA SER A 82 7.59 -4.28 -13.56
C SER A 82 8.40 -2.99 -13.72
N TYR A 83 7.77 -1.91 -14.19
CA TYR A 83 8.39 -0.61 -14.30
C TYR A 83 8.77 -0.07 -12.93
N ASN A 84 7.84 -0.05 -12.00
CA ASN A 84 8.04 0.47 -10.65
C ASN A 84 9.06 -0.35 -9.87
N TRP A 85 8.99 -1.69 -9.95
CA TRP A 85 9.92 -2.61 -9.29
C TRP A 85 11.37 -2.37 -9.68
N ASN A 86 11.63 -2.24 -10.98
CA ASN A 86 12.97 -2.04 -11.50
C ASN A 86 13.49 -0.63 -11.19
N ASN A 87 12.69 0.40 -11.46
CA ASN A 87 13.15 1.77 -11.30
C ASN A 87 13.31 2.16 -9.82
N ALA A 88 12.43 1.73 -8.92
CA ALA A 88 12.62 1.96 -7.48
C ALA A 88 13.94 1.35 -6.98
N ARG A 89 14.27 0.13 -7.39
CA ARG A 89 15.52 -0.54 -7.01
C ARG A 89 16.76 0.17 -7.57
N ILE A 90 16.73 0.59 -8.82
CA ILE A 90 17.83 1.36 -9.46
C ILE A 90 18.07 2.68 -8.71
N ASN A 91 17.00 3.31 -8.20
CA ASN A 91 17.08 4.54 -7.42
C ASN A 91 17.37 4.30 -5.93
N GLY A 92 17.73 3.07 -5.53
CA GLY A 92 18.24 2.74 -4.19
C GLY A 92 17.16 2.50 -3.12
N PHE A 93 15.89 2.39 -3.49
CA PHE A 93 14.81 2.08 -2.54
C PHE A 93 14.78 0.59 -2.18
N THR A 94 14.46 0.29 -0.93
CA THR A 94 14.00 -1.04 -0.55
C THR A 94 12.60 -1.25 -1.09
N VAL A 95 12.36 -2.33 -1.83
CA VAL A 95 11.07 -2.58 -2.45
C VAL A 95 10.31 -3.73 -1.79
N GLY A 96 9.00 -3.60 -1.77
CA GLY A 96 8.04 -4.64 -1.41
C GLY A 96 6.92 -4.72 -2.43
N ALA A 97 6.29 -5.86 -2.51
CA ALA A 97 5.15 -6.09 -3.39
C ALA A 97 3.94 -6.54 -2.58
N TYR A 98 2.76 -6.05 -2.91
CA TYR A 98 1.56 -6.55 -2.33
C TYR A 98 0.65 -7.27 -3.33
N HIS A 99 -0.10 -8.21 -2.79
CA HIS A 99 -1.16 -8.93 -3.45
C HIS A 99 -2.51 -8.51 -2.89
N PHE A 100 -3.42 -8.07 -3.74
CA PHE A 100 -4.80 -7.82 -3.34
C PHE A 100 -5.56 -9.15 -3.32
N PHE A 101 -5.89 -9.61 -2.11
CA PHE A 101 -6.53 -10.91 -1.90
C PHE A 101 -8.01 -10.85 -2.26
N THR A 102 -8.49 -11.84 -3.01
CA THR A 102 -9.89 -11.95 -3.40
C THR A 102 -10.46 -13.34 -3.04
N MET A 103 -11.78 -13.44 -3.00
CA MET A 103 -12.49 -14.72 -2.83
C MET A 103 -12.99 -15.31 -4.16
N THR A 104 -12.45 -14.84 -5.29
CA THR A 104 -12.84 -15.33 -6.63
C THR A 104 -12.00 -16.52 -7.08
N SER A 105 -10.94 -16.84 -6.35
CA SER A 105 -10.04 -17.97 -6.63
C SER A 105 -9.44 -18.51 -5.33
N SER A 106 -8.86 -19.71 -5.39
CA SER A 106 -8.24 -20.31 -4.21
C SER A 106 -7.01 -19.53 -3.77
N GLY A 107 -6.74 -19.52 -2.44
CA GLY A 107 -5.53 -18.89 -1.91
C GLY A 107 -4.24 -19.48 -2.47
N GLU A 108 -4.25 -20.76 -2.81
CA GLU A 108 -3.11 -21.43 -3.45
C GLU A 108 -2.84 -20.88 -4.86
N ALA A 109 -3.87 -20.76 -5.71
CA ALA A 109 -3.71 -20.21 -7.06
C ALA A 109 -3.26 -18.74 -7.03
N GLN A 110 -3.75 -17.95 -6.07
CA GLN A 110 -3.32 -16.58 -5.86
C GLN A 110 -1.84 -16.51 -5.46
N ALA A 111 -1.40 -17.41 -4.56
CA ALA A 111 0.01 -17.51 -4.18
C ALA A 111 0.91 -17.89 -5.37
N ASP A 112 0.49 -18.85 -6.20
CA ASP A 112 1.23 -19.26 -7.39
C ASP A 112 1.39 -18.10 -8.37
N PHE A 113 0.31 -17.36 -8.57
CA PHE A 113 0.35 -16.20 -9.45
C PHE A 113 1.28 -15.11 -8.92
N TYR A 114 1.20 -14.78 -7.64
CA TYR A 114 2.12 -13.83 -7.00
C TYR A 114 3.58 -14.27 -7.14
N ILE A 115 3.90 -15.52 -6.81
CA ILE A 115 5.25 -16.10 -6.91
C ILE A 115 5.78 -16.01 -8.36
N SER A 116 4.91 -16.24 -9.35
CA SER A 116 5.30 -16.17 -10.76
C SER A 116 5.67 -14.75 -11.24
N LYS A 117 5.24 -13.70 -10.51
CA LYS A 117 5.42 -12.30 -10.90
C LYS A 117 6.43 -11.55 -10.03
N VAL A 118 6.52 -11.88 -8.75
CA VAL A 118 7.37 -11.15 -7.80
C VAL A 118 8.69 -11.90 -7.59
N PRO A 119 9.84 -11.31 -7.99
CA PRO A 119 11.14 -11.98 -7.87
C PRO A 119 11.53 -12.25 -6.42
N TYR A 120 12.05 -13.44 -6.15
CA TYR A 120 12.67 -13.76 -4.88
C TYR A 120 13.95 -12.93 -4.65
N SER A 121 14.08 -12.33 -3.46
CA SER A 121 15.30 -11.65 -3.03
C SER A 121 15.31 -11.45 -1.51
N ASN A 122 16.47 -11.64 -0.87
CA ASN A 122 16.64 -11.34 0.56
C ASN A 122 16.64 -9.82 0.84
N LYS A 123 16.89 -9.00 -0.18
CA LYS A 123 16.97 -7.53 -0.07
C LYS A 123 15.63 -6.82 -0.25
N THR A 124 14.55 -7.55 -0.47
CA THR A 124 13.19 -6.99 -0.59
C THR A 124 12.45 -7.09 0.74
N LEU A 125 11.38 -6.34 0.89
CA LEU A 125 10.45 -6.53 2.00
C LEU A 125 9.81 -7.93 1.91
N PRO A 126 9.25 -8.45 3.01
CA PRO A 126 8.43 -9.67 2.98
C PRO A 126 7.26 -9.53 2.01
N PRO A 127 6.65 -10.65 1.57
CA PRO A 127 5.38 -10.61 0.84
C PRO A 127 4.31 -9.89 1.65
N ILE A 128 3.48 -9.09 0.98
CA ILE A 128 2.41 -8.33 1.62
C ILE A 128 1.08 -8.81 1.05
N ILE A 129 0.13 -9.10 1.90
CA ILE A 129 -1.26 -9.40 1.52
C ILE A 129 -2.14 -8.23 1.95
N ASP A 130 -2.76 -7.60 0.97
CA ASP A 130 -3.80 -6.60 1.16
C ASP A 130 -5.14 -7.33 1.28
N LEU A 131 -5.73 -7.26 2.49
CA LEU A 131 -6.91 -8.02 2.89
C LEU A 131 -8.09 -7.08 3.17
N GLU A 132 -8.79 -6.71 2.12
CA GLU A 132 -9.99 -5.86 2.17
C GLU A 132 -11.27 -6.65 1.90
N ILE A 133 -11.52 -7.69 2.69
CA ILE A 133 -12.67 -8.57 2.49
C ILE A 133 -13.89 -8.07 3.26
N SER A 134 -14.97 -7.80 2.52
CA SER A 134 -16.24 -7.40 3.13
C SER A 134 -16.85 -8.53 3.95
N THR A 135 -16.97 -8.31 5.26
CA THR A 135 -17.65 -9.23 6.19
C THR A 135 -19.16 -9.39 5.92
N LYS A 136 -19.75 -8.46 5.13
CA LYS A 136 -21.13 -8.56 4.66
C LYS A 136 -21.29 -9.59 3.53
N LYS A 137 -20.22 -9.80 2.75
CA LYS A 137 -20.24 -10.68 1.56
C LYS A 137 -19.71 -12.08 1.87
N TYR A 138 -18.68 -12.20 2.71
CA TYR A 138 -18.01 -13.47 3.00
C TYR A 138 -17.90 -13.71 4.50
N LYS A 139 -18.14 -14.96 4.91
CA LYS A 139 -17.94 -15.38 6.30
C LYS A 139 -16.45 -15.63 6.59
N LYS A 140 -16.05 -15.38 7.81
CA LYS A 140 -14.68 -15.65 8.28
C LYS A 140 -14.29 -17.12 8.07
N SER A 141 -15.22 -18.06 8.23
CA SER A 141 -15.01 -19.49 7.99
C SER A 141 -14.68 -19.85 6.54
N GLU A 142 -15.06 -19.00 5.59
CA GLU A 142 -14.76 -19.18 4.16
C GLU A 142 -13.41 -18.56 3.80
N VAL A 143 -13.12 -17.37 4.34
CA VAL A 143 -11.91 -16.59 4.03
C VAL A 143 -10.66 -17.23 4.64
N LEU A 144 -10.71 -17.61 5.92
CA LEU A 144 -9.53 -18.06 6.65
C LEU A 144 -8.83 -19.29 6.05
N PRO A 145 -9.52 -20.32 5.55
CA PRO A 145 -8.87 -21.47 4.93
C PRO A 145 -8.06 -21.06 3.69
N GLU A 146 -8.63 -20.23 2.83
CA GLU A 146 -7.95 -19.80 1.60
C GLU A 146 -6.79 -18.86 1.89
N LEU A 147 -6.98 -17.93 2.84
CA LEU A 147 -5.91 -17.05 3.30
C LEU A 147 -4.73 -17.84 3.89
N LYS A 148 -5.01 -18.86 4.72
CA LYS A 148 -3.97 -19.74 5.29
C LYS A 148 -3.17 -20.47 4.22
N LYS A 149 -3.82 -21.01 3.18
CA LYS A 149 -3.14 -21.67 2.06
C LYS A 149 -2.17 -20.70 1.36
N MET A 150 -2.64 -19.48 1.08
CA MET A 150 -1.81 -18.44 0.46
C MET A 150 -0.60 -18.09 1.33
N VAL A 151 -0.83 -17.77 2.60
CA VAL A 151 0.23 -17.42 3.56
C VAL A 151 1.29 -18.51 3.63
N GLN A 152 0.86 -19.74 3.85
CA GLN A 152 1.76 -20.88 3.99
C GLN A 152 2.65 -21.08 2.75
N LYS A 153 2.08 -20.92 1.56
CA LYS A 153 2.81 -21.05 0.31
C LYS A 153 3.77 -19.90 0.09
N LEU A 154 3.39 -18.67 0.38
CA LEU A 154 4.26 -17.50 0.29
C LEU A 154 5.40 -17.55 1.29
N GLU A 155 5.13 -17.88 2.56
CA GLU A 155 6.17 -17.99 3.58
C GLU A 155 7.17 -19.10 3.26
N ASN A 156 6.70 -20.25 2.75
CA ASN A 156 7.55 -21.34 2.31
C ASN A 156 8.44 -20.96 1.13
N TYR A 157 7.94 -20.18 0.18
CA TYR A 157 8.73 -19.78 -1.00
C TYR A 157 9.71 -18.65 -0.68
N TYR A 158 9.23 -17.58 -0.04
CA TYR A 158 10.06 -16.40 0.22
C TYR A 158 10.92 -16.49 1.47
N GLN A 159 10.72 -17.51 2.30
CA GLN A 159 11.43 -17.70 3.59
C GLN A 159 11.33 -16.47 4.50
N LYS A 160 10.19 -15.76 4.44
CA LYS A 160 9.86 -14.55 5.19
C LYS A 160 8.41 -14.60 5.67
N ARG A 161 8.14 -14.06 6.84
CA ARG A 161 6.77 -13.89 7.33
C ARG A 161 5.99 -12.92 6.48
N VAL A 162 4.75 -13.27 6.13
CA VAL A 162 3.83 -12.38 5.41
C VAL A 162 3.45 -11.19 6.27
N ILE A 163 3.38 -10.01 5.66
CA ILE A 163 2.81 -8.81 6.26
C ILE A 163 1.36 -8.68 5.78
N PHE A 164 0.45 -8.35 6.70
CA PHE A 164 -0.93 -8.03 6.34
C PHE A 164 -1.15 -6.51 6.37
N TYR A 165 -1.73 -6.01 5.29
CA TYR A 165 -2.42 -4.74 5.29
C TYR A 165 -3.92 -5.04 5.42
N VAL A 166 -4.57 -4.40 6.38
CA VAL A 166 -6.01 -4.58 6.66
C VAL A 166 -6.68 -3.22 6.82
N ASN A 167 -7.82 -3.04 6.21
CA ASN A 167 -8.65 -1.87 6.39
C ASN A 167 -9.67 -2.15 7.51
N TYR A 168 -9.86 -1.21 8.44
CA TYR A 168 -10.80 -1.33 9.57
C TYR A 168 -12.12 -0.65 9.28
#